data_09a80c798653b0fa974a381b62abc9f9
#
_entry.id   09a80c798653b0fa974a381b62abc9f9
#
_cell.length_a   1.000
_cell.length_b   1.000
_cell.length_c   1.000
_cell.angle_alpha   90.00
_cell.angle_beta   90.00
_cell.angle_gamma   90.00
#
_symmetry.space_group_name_H-M   'P 1'
#
loop_
_entity.id
_entity.type
_entity.pdbx_description
1 polymer ?
#
loop_
_entity_poly.entity_id
_entity_poly.type
_entity_poly.pdbx_seq_one_letter_code
_entity_poly.pdbx_strand_id
1 'polypeptide(L)'
;MQNKVTSKDGTIIAFDKSGEGQVIIIVDGTLQYRAIHQKIVQLAELLGQHFTVLNYDRRGRGESTDTQPYAVEREIEDIEALINKVGRSAFLFGISSGAALAMEATIKLDEKIKKLAIYEPPYNDDKAAHQAWKQYRKQTRELLAEGRLDDAVELFMKLIGMNALLERMRQHPFWPMIKAIAPTLAYDAAVLGEDRSLPIELASKVNVPTLVMDGIASFPFLHDTTKMLAKIIPNAQHLTLEGQTHDVDPVVLAPVLVEFFIG
;
A
#
# COMPACT_ATOMS: atom_id res chain seq x y z
N MET A 1 16.50 4.94 17.91
CA MET A 1 15.68 6.19 18.01
C MET A 1 14.59 6.08 16.96
N GLN A 2 13.35 6.22 17.35
CA GLN A 2 12.26 6.25 16.37
C GLN A 2 12.39 7.53 15.54
N ASN A 3 12.44 7.34 14.21
CA ASN A 3 12.45 8.48 13.31
C ASN A 3 11.02 8.98 13.08
N LYS A 4 10.84 10.29 13.10
CA LYS A 4 9.57 10.95 12.84
C LYS A 4 9.76 12.13 11.90
N VAL A 5 8.76 12.40 11.10
CA VAL A 5 8.68 13.60 10.27
C VAL A 5 7.28 14.20 10.40
N THR A 6 7.20 15.52 10.30
CA THR A 6 5.91 16.23 10.30
C THR A 6 5.47 16.46 8.86
N SER A 7 4.28 15.99 8.54
CA SER A 7 3.61 16.23 7.27
C SER A 7 3.08 17.66 7.19
N LYS A 8 2.64 18.09 6.02
CA LYS A 8 2.22 19.46 5.73
C LYS A 8 1.04 19.93 6.59
N ASP A 9 0.15 19.02 6.96
CA ASP A 9 -1.02 19.32 7.81
C ASP A 9 -0.76 19.17 9.32
N GLY A 10 0.50 18.92 9.71
CA GLY A 10 0.92 18.73 11.10
C GLY A 10 0.88 17.27 11.57
N THR A 11 0.42 16.33 10.75
CA THR A 11 0.45 14.90 11.07
C THR A 11 1.89 14.43 11.26
N ILE A 12 2.13 13.70 12.33
CA ILE A 12 3.44 13.08 12.62
C ILE A 12 3.48 11.70 11.99
N ILE A 13 4.43 11.47 11.10
CA ILE A 13 4.65 10.20 10.44
C ILE A 13 5.87 9.50 11.04
N ALA A 14 5.66 8.33 11.62
CA ALA A 14 6.70 7.50 12.22
C ALA A 14 7.24 6.50 11.17
N PHE A 15 8.56 6.32 11.17
CA PHE A 15 9.21 5.42 10.23
C PHE A 15 10.49 4.80 10.80
N ASP A 16 10.87 3.65 10.26
CA ASP A 16 12.18 3.06 10.43
C ASP A 16 13.03 3.34 9.20
N LYS A 17 14.31 3.56 9.43
CA LYS A 17 15.31 3.74 8.37
C LYS A 17 16.36 2.65 8.49
N SER A 18 16.62 1.94 7.39
CA SER A 18 17.70 0.96 7.27
C SER A 18 18.57 1.25 6.05
N GLY A 19 19.82 0.81 6.10
CA GLY A 19 20.78 0.90 5.02
C GLY A 19 21.22 2.29 4.60
N GLU A 20 21.96 2.36 3.51
CA GLU A 20 22.52 3.58 2.91
C GLU A 20 22.39 3.55 1.39
N GLY A 21 22.40 4.70 0.73
CA GLY A 21 22.31 4.82 -0.73
C GLY A 21 21.04 5.50 -1.21
N GLN A 22 20.59 5.15 -2.41
CA GLN A 22 19.35 5.67 -3.00
C GLN A 22 18.14 5.31 -2.14
N VAL A 23 17.21 6.23 -2.01
CA VAL A 23 16.05 6.06 -1.11
C VAL A 23 14.96 5.19 -1.73
N ILE A 24 14.48 4.21 -0.99
CA ILE A 24 13.22 3.48 -1.27
C ILE A 24 12.23 3.78 -0.14
N ILE A 25 10.99 4.12 -0.48
CA ILE A 25 9.89 4.21 0.48
C ILE A 25 8.93 3.05 0.21
N ILE A 26 8.64 2.24 1.24
CA ILE A 26 7.69 1.15 1.18
C ILE A 26 6.33 1.67 1.60
N VAL A 27 5.33 1.57 0.71
CA VAL A 27 3.94 1.96 0.94
C VAL A 27 3.10 0.71 1.18
N ASP A 28 2.79 0.45 2.45
CA ASP A 28 2.13 -0.77 2.88
C ASP A 28 0.61 -0.77 2.62
N GLY A 29 0.01 -1.96 2.61
CA GLY A 29 -1.40 -2.21 2.28
C GLY A 29 -2.39 -1.96 3.42
N THR A 30 -3.63 -2.37 3.19
CA THR A 30 -4.76 -2.20 4.11
C THR A 30 -4.54 -2.96 5.41
N LEU A 31 -4.87 -2.32 6.55
CA LEU A 31 -4.74 -2.88 7.91
C LEU A 31 -3.32 -3.35 8.26
N GLN A 32 -2.30 -2.79 7.62
CA GLN A 32 -0.91 -3.11 7.88
C GLN A 32 -0.13 -1.90 8.40
N TYR A 33 0.84 -2.16 9.25
CA TYR A 33 1.85 -1.21 9.70
C TYR A 33 3.05 -1.94 10.35
N ARG A 34 4.14 -1.24 10.59
CA ARG A 34 5.45 -1.80 10.99
C ARG A 34 5.39 -2.85 12.10
N ALA A 35 4.59 -2.64 13.14
CA ALA A 35 4.55 -3.54 14.29
C ALA A 35 3.88 -4.89 14.01
N ILE A 36 3.01 -4.99 13.00
CA ILE A 36 2.26 -6.22 12.69
C ILE A 36 2.67 -6.87 11.36
N HIS A 37 3.23 -6.13 10.42
CA HIS A 37 3.62 -6.65 9.12
C HIS A 37 5.10 -7.06 9.05
N GLN A 38 5.42 -8.19 9.68
CA GLN A 38 6.81 -8.66 9.81
C GLN A 38 7.50 -8.94 8.47
N LYS A 39 6.75 -9.36 7.44
CA LYS A 39 7.31 -9.56 6.10
C LYS A 39 7.83 -8.27 5.46
N ILE A 40 7.14 -7.15 5.67
CA ILE A 40 7.62 -5.85 5.18
C ILE A 40 8.83 -5.37 5.98
N VAL A 41 8.89 -5.66 7.27
CA VAL A 41 10.11 -5.40 8.07
C VAL A 41 11.29 -6.19 7.51
N GLN A 42 11.12 -7.47 7.25
CA GLN A 42 12.16 -8.33 6.64
C GLN A 42 12.55 -7.83 5.23
N LEU A 43 11.57 -7.42 4.41
CA LEU A 43 11.85 -6.84 3.09
C LEU A 43 12.70 -5.57 3.21
N ALA A 44 12.38 -4.69 4.16
CA ALA A 44 13.15 -3.47 4.40
C ALA A 44 14.59 -3.77 4.84
N GLU A 45 14.82 -4.82 5.63
CA GLU A 45 16.17 -5.28 6.03
C GLU A 45 16.97 -5.81 4.83
N LEU A 46 16.33 -6.63 3.97
CA LEU A 46 16.96 -7.17 2.77
C LEU A 46 17.34 -6.07 1.78
N LEU A 47 16.42 -5.15 1.50
CA LEU A 47 16.66 -4.01 0.63
C LEU A 47 17.67 -3.03 1.22
N GLY A 48 17.76 -2.93 2.55
CA GLY A 48 18.71 -2.10 3.28
C GLY A 48 20.18 -2.45 3.04
N GLN A 49 20.47 -3.61 2.45
CA GLN A 49 21.82 -3.98 2.02
C GLN A 49 22.28 -3.20 0.79
N HIS A 50 21.37 -2.59 0.04
CA HIS A 50 21.63 -1.91 -1.22
C HIS A 50 21.12 -0.45 -1.25
N PHE A 51 20.17 -0.10 -0.39
CA PHE A 51 19.43 1.17 -0.43
C PHE A 51 19.26 1.77 0.96
N THR A 52 18.96 3.05 1.00
CA THR A 52 18.29 3.64 2.17
C THR A 52 16.82 3.31 2.11
N VAL A 53 16.30 2.49 3.01
CA VAL A 53 14.88 2.07 3.02
C VAL A 53 14.12 2.77 4.13
N LEU A 54 12.99 3.37 3.79
CA LEU A 54 12.01 3.88 4.75
C LEU A 54 10.79 2.97 4.77
N ASN A 55 10.57 2.32 5.89
CA ASN A 55 9.34 1.62 6.22
C ASN A 55 8.58 2.50 7.22
N TYR A 56 7.38 2.97 6.87
CA TYR A 56 6.63 3.93 7.67
C TYR A 56 5.23 3.44 8.03
N ASP A 57 4.71 3.93 9.13
CA ASP A 57 3.30 3.79 9.46
C ASP A 57 2.51 4.86 8.70
N ARG A 58 1.60 4.46 7.83
CA ARG A 58 0.67 5.39 7.18
C ARG A 58 -0.15 6.12 8.24
N ARG A 59 -0.62 7.36 7.95
CA ARG A 59 -1.41 8.15 8.91
C ARG A 59 -2.55 7.35 9.54
N GLY A 60 -2.80 7.57 10.83
CA GLY A 60 -3.82 6.84 11.59
C GLY A 60 -3.44 5.40 11.93
N ARG A 61 -2.20 4.96 11.65
CA ARG A 61 -1.73 3.60 11.96
C ARG A 61 -0.48 3.65 12.84
N GLY A 62 -0.34 2.63 13.69
CA GLY A 62 0.84 2.43 14.51
C GLY A 62 1.20 3.66 15.35
N GLU A 63 2.39 4.20 15.12
CA GLU A 63 2.93 5.34 15.83
C GLU A 63 2.79 6.68 15.10
N SER A 64 2.19 6.66 13.91
CA SER A 64 1.80 7.87 13.19
C SER A 64 0.51 8.44 13.75
N THR A 65 0.44 9.77 13.83
CA THR A 65 -0.81 10.43 14.21
C THR A 65 -1.77 10.54 13.05
N ASP A 66 -2.93 11.12 13.29
CA ASP A 66 -3.95 11.37 12.28
C ASP A 66 -4.50 12.78 12.43
N THR A 67 -4.71 13.47 11.32
CA THR A 67 -5.30 14.82 11.27
C THR A 67 -6.46 14.83 10.30
N GLN A 68 -7.62 15.20 10.80
CA GLN A 68 -8.84 15.31 10.01
C GLN A 68 -9.00 16.72 9.40
N PRO A 69 -9.69 16.88 8.26
CA PRO A 69 -10.31 15.82 7.45
C PRO A 69 -9.28 15.04 6.62
N TYR A 70 -9.52 13.74 6.44
CA TYR A 70 -8.73 12.90 5.56
C TYR A 70 -8.97 13.25 4.09
N ALA A 71 -7.91 13.20 3.30
CA ALA A 71 -7.91 13.17 1.84
C ALA A 71 -6.70 12.36 1.35
N VAL A 72 -6.78 11.79 0.15
CA VAL A 72 -5.67 11.00 -0.44
C VAL A 72 -4.42 11.87 -0.60
N GLU A 73 -4.60 13.13 -0.93
CA GLU A 73 -3.53 14.12 -1.04
C GLU A 73 -2.72 14.27 0.26
N ARG A 74 -3.33 14.04 1.43
CA ARG A 74 -2.64 14.09 2.71
C ARG A 74 -1.64 12.94 2.86
N GLU A 75 -1.97 11.73 2.37
CA GLU A 75 -1.00 10.62 2.36
C GLU A 75 0.12 10.85 1.34
N ILE A 76 -0.16 11.52 0.23
CA ILE A 76 0.88 11.93 -0.73
C ILE A 76 1.82 12.97 -0.10
N GLU A 77 1.31 13.92 0.66
CA GLU A 77 2.10 14.88 1.44
C GLU A 77 2.96 14.19 2.53
N ASP A 78 2.48 13.08 3.10
CA ASP A 78 3.28 12.25 4.03
C ASP A 78 4.50 11.65 3.33
N ILE A 79 4.28 11.06 2.15
CA ILE A 79 5.37 10.51 1.32
C ILE A 79 6.35 11.62 0.93
N GLU A 80 5.85 12.80 0.55
CA GLU A 80 6.69 13.96 0.25
C GLU A 80 7.54 14.39 1.46
N ALA A 81 6.95 14.42 2.64
CA ALA A 81 7.67 14.77 3.88
C ALA A 81 8.79 13.76 4.19
N LEU A 82 8.52 12.46 3.97
CA LEU A 82 9.54 11.41 4.11
C LEU A 82 10.69 11.60 3.11
N ILE A 83 10.41 11.88 1.83
CA ILE A 83 11.42 12.17 0.81
C ILE A 83 12.27 13.36 1.24
N ASN A 84 11.63 14.46 1.61
CA ASN A 84 12.31 15.70 2.00
C ASN A 84 13.19 15.52 3.26
N LYS A 85 12.84 14.57 4.15
CA LYS A 85 13.58 14.25 5.37
C LYS A 85 14.93 13.59 5.11
N VAL A 86 15.00 12.73 4.07
CA VAL A 86 16.16 11.86 3.84
C VAL A 86 16.89 12.15 2.53
N GLY A 87 16.32 12.92 1.63
CA GLY A 87 16.92 13.21 0.34
C GLY A 87 16.13 14.23 -0.49
N ARG A 88 16.24 14.11 -1.82
CA ARG A 88 15.52 14.96 -2.78
C ARG A 88 14.58 14.15 -3.69
N SER A 89 14.84 12.86 -3.81
CA SER A 89 14.05 11.94 -4.63
C SER A 89 14.11 10.54 -4.05
N ALA A 90 13.14 9.69 -4.43
CA ALA A 90 13.03 8.31 -3.96
C ALA A 90 12.54 7.40 -5.09
N PHE A 91 12.73 6.10 -4.90
CA PHE A 91 11.95 5.04 -5.51
C PHE A 91 10.75 4.71 -4.60
N LEU A 92 9.62 4.34 -5.18
CA LEU A 92 8.48 3.83 -4.41
C LEU A 92 8.28 2.33 -4.67
N PHE A 93 8.04 1.59 -3.60
CA PHE A 93 7.47 0.27 -3.67
C PHE A 93 6.14 0.26 -2.92
N GLY A 94 5.06 -0.12 -3.60
CA GLY A 94 3.72 -0.22 -3.01
C GLY A 94 3.14 -1.62 -3.15
N ILE A 95 2.41 -2.07 -2.12
CA ILE A 95 1.71 -3.36 -2.11
C ILE A 95 0.23 -3.16 -1.83
N SER A 96 -0.65 -3.86 -2.57
CA SER A 96 -2.10 -3.82 -2.37
C SER A 96 -2.66 -2.40 -2.48
N SER A 97 -3.44 -1.89 -1.50
CA SER A 97 -3.89 -0.50 -1.47
C SER A 97 -2.73 0.51 -1.44
N GLY A 98 -1.58 0.13 -0.88
CA GLY A 98 -0.35 0.91 -0.92
C GLY A 98 0.23 1.03 -2.33
N ALA A 99 0.00 0.04 -3.20
CA ALA A 99 0.38 0.12 -4.62
C ALA A 99 -0.43 1.20 -5.36
N ALA A 100 -1.74 1.30 -5.06
CA ALA A 100 -2.58 2.35 -5.61
C ALA A 100 -2.14 3.74 -5.13
N LEU A 101 -1.86 3.89 -3.83
CA LEU A 101 -1.34 5.15 -3.26
C LEU A 101 0.03 5.52 -3.85
N ALA A 102 0.94 4.55 -3.99
CA ALA A 102 2.27 4.80 -4.57
C ALA A 102 2.17 5.27 -6.04
N MET A 103 1.20 4.74 -6.80
CA MET A 103 0.94 5.19 -8.18
C MET A 103 0.44 6.64 -8.20
N GLU A 104 -0.52 7.02 -7.35
CA GLU A 104 -0.99 8.40 -7.23
C GLU A 104 0.11 9.36 -6.77
N ALA A 105 0.91 8.95 -5.76
CA ALA A 105 2.04 9.73 -5.28
C ALA A 105 3.10 9.94 -6.39
N THR A 106 3.34 8.93 -7.23
CA THR A 106 4.28 9.04 -8.36
C THR A 106 3.87 10.14 -9.31
N ILE A 107 2.59 10.23 -9.65
CA ILE A 107 2.06 11.26 -10.56
C ILE A 107 2.12 12.66 -9.94
N LYS A 108 1.75 12.78 -8.67
CA LYS A 108 1.65 14.08 -7.97
C LYS A 108 3.00 14.65 -7.56
N LEU A 109 3.97 13.79 -7.23
CA LEU A 109 5.29 14.19 -6.77
C LEU A 109 6.33 14.25 -7.92
N ASP A 110 5.95 13.77 -9.10
CA ASP A 110 6.66 13.89 -10.38
C ASP A 110 8.18 13.67 -10.24
N GLU A 111 8.99 14.68 -10.46
CA GLU A 111 10.46 14.59 -10.44
C GLU A 111 11.05 14.03 -9.14
N LYS A 112 10.32 14.02 -8.04
CA LYS A 112 10.75 13.43 -6.77
C LYS A 112 10.73 11.91 -6.79
N ILE A 113 9.94 11.29 -7.69
CA ILE A 113 9.88 9.84 -7.84
C ILE A 113 10.66 9.44 -9.09
N LYS A 114 11.62 8.53 -8.95
CA LYS A 114 12.50 8.12 -10.05
C LYS A 114 12.12 6.78 -10.66
N LYS A 115 11.61 5.86 -9.87
CA LYS A 115 11.07 4.55 -10.29
C LYS A 115 9.92 4.14 -9.39
N LEU A 116 8.99 3.36 -9.93
CA LEU A 116 7.85 2.81 -9.21
C LEU A 116 7.83 1.29 -9.36
N ALA A 117 7.70 0.57 -8.26
CA ALA A 117 7.38 -0.86 -8.25
C ALA A 117 6.05 -1.06 -7.50
N ILE A 118 5.13 -1.82 -8.07
CA ILE A 118 3.83 -2.11 -7.46
C ILE A 118 3.53 -3.61 -7.49
N TYR A 119 3.01 -4.11 -6.37
CA TYR A 119 2.59 -5.50 -6.23
C TYR A 119 1.09 -5.56 -5.95
N GLU A 120 0.36 -6.16 -6.87
CA GLU A 120 -1.07 -6.50 -6.78
C GLU A 120 -1.97 -5.36 -6.27
N PRO A 121 -2.01 -4.19 -6.93
CA PRO A 121 -3.03 -3.19 -6.64
C PRO A 121 -4.43 -3.78 -6.88
N PRO A 122 -5.36 -3.71 -5.92
CA PRO A 122 -6.57 -4.54 -5.93
C PRO A 122 -7.73 -3.92 -6.73
N TYR A 123 -7.44 -3.36 -7.91
CA TYR A 123 -8.47 -2.92 -8.85
C TYR A 123 -9.17 -4.13 -9.46
N ASN A 124 -10.41 -3.96 -9.88
CA ASN A 124 -11.19 -5.04 -10.47
C ASN A 124 -12.27 -4.45 -11.38
N ASP A 125 -12.33 -4.87 -12.64
CA ASP A 125 -13.28 -4.37 -13.64
C ASP A 125 -14.57 -5.21 -13.74
N ASP A 126 -14.73 -6.22 -12.87
CA ASP A 126 -15.97 -7.00 -12.82
C ASP A 126 -17.12 -6.18 -12.21
N LYS A 127 -18.28 -6.16 -12.88
CA LYS A 127 -19.45 -5.37 -12.48
C LYS A 127 -20.00 -5.76 -11.12
N ALA A 128 -19.96 -7.05 -10.75
CA ALA A 128 -20.42 -7.50 -9.45
C ALA A 128 -19.45 -7.06 -8.36
N ALA A 129 -18.13 -7.10 -8.65
CA ALA A 129 -17.11 -6.58 -7.76
C ALA A 129 -17.24 -5.06 -7.54
N HIS A 130 -17.59 -4.27 -8.56
CA HIS A 130 -17.89 -2.84 -8.42
C HIS A 130 -19.07 -2.59 -7.46
N GLN A 131 -20.16 -3.35 -7.62
CA GLN A 131 -21.32 -3.21 -6.75
C GLN A 131 -21.01 -3.61 -5.30
N ALA A 132 -20.31 -4.73 -5.11
CA ALA A 132 -19.88 -5.20 -3.81
C ALA A 132 -18.98 -4.16 -3.12
N TRP A 133 -18.07 -3.52 -3.87
CA TRP A 133 -17.20 -2.46 -3.37
C TRP A 133 -17.97 -1.21 -2.94
N LYS A 134 -18.92 -0.74 -3.74
CA LYS A 134 -19.78 0.41 -3.37
C LYS A 134 -20.57 0.13 -2.09
N GLN A 135 -21.10 -1.08 -1.96
CA GLN A 135 -21.79 -1.50 -0.74
C GLN A 135 -20.84 -1.58 0.46
N TYR A 136 -19.66 -2.18 0.30
CA TYR A 136 -18.61 -2.22 1.32
C TYR A 136 -18.23 -0.81 1.81
N ARG A 137 -17.95 0.12 0.91
CA ARG A 137 -17.63 1.51 1.28
C ARG A 137 -18.73 2.19 2.09
N LYS A 138 -19.98 1.99 1.69
CA LYS A 138 -21.13 2.53 2.42
C LYS A 138 -21.20 1.95 3.83
N GLN A 139 -21.21 0.63 3.94
CA GLN A 139 -21.31 -0.08 5.23
C GLN A 139 -20.12 0.21 6.15
N THR A 140 -18.91 0.27 5.59
CA THR A 140 -17.71 0.64 6.37
C THR A 140 -17.87 2.02 7.00
N ARG A 141 -18.35 3.03 6.26
CA ARG A 141 -18.57 4.38 6.80
C ARG A 141 -19.63 4.38 7.91
N GLU A 142 -20.71 3.63 7.74
CA GLU A 142 -21.76 3.50 8.76
C GLU A 142 -21.22 2.86 10.04
N LEU A 143 -20.51 1.73 9.91
CA LEU A 143 -19.91 1.03 11.06
C LEU A 143 -18.88 1.88 11.81
N LEU A 144 -18.02 2.59 11.07
CA LEU A 144 -17.04 3.48 11.68
C LEU A 144 -17.69 4.67 12.40
N ALA A 145 -18.75 5.24 11.85
CA ALA A 145 -19.50 6.33 12.48
C ALA A 145 -20.21 5.86 13.78
N GLU A 146 -20.60 4.58 13.86
CA GLU A 146 -21.17 3.96 15.04
C GLU A 146 -20.11 3.46 16.05
N GLY A 147 -18.80 3.59 15.72
CA GLY A 147 -17.71 3.06 16.55
C GLY A 147 -17.59 1.53 16.57
N ARG A 148 -18.23 0.84 15.63
CA ARG A 148 -18.26 -0.62 15.49
C ARG A 148 -17.02 -1.12 14.73
N LEU A 149 -15.87 -0.94 15.35
CA LEU A 149 -14.57 -1.19 14.71
C LEU A 149 -14.34 -2.67 14.39
N ASP A 150 -14.75 -3.59 15.27
CA ASP A 150 -14.66 -5.04 15.04
C ASP A 150 -15.47 -5.44 13.79
N ASP A 151 -16.70 -4.91 13.66
CA ASP A 151 -17.57 -5.21 12.54
C ASP A 151 -17.03 -4.63 11.22
N ALA A 152 -16.37 -3.48 11.27
CA ALA A 152 -15.72 -2.90 10.09
C ALA A 152 -14.54 -3.77 9.60
N VAL A 153 -13.71 -4.27 10.52
CA VAL A 153 -12.64 -5.22 10.17
C VAL A 153 -13.24 -6.53 9.63
N GLU A 154 -14.28 -7.05 10.27
CA GLU A 154 -14.96 -8.25 9.79
C GLU A 154 -15.52 -8.08 8.38
N LEU A 155 -16.14 -6.93 8.10
CA LEU A 155 -16.69 -6.61 6.78
C LEU A 155 -15.57 -6.60 5.71
N PHE A 156 -14.42 -6.04 6.04
CA PHE A 156 -13.25 -6.08 5.15
C PHE A 156 -12.74 -7.50 4.92
N MET A 157 -12.61 -8.31 5.98
CA MET A 157 -12.16 -9.70 5.88
C MET A 157 -13.12 -10.56 5.03
N LYS A 158 -14.42 -10.29 5.12
CA LYS A 158 -15.43 -10.92 4.25
C LYS A 158 -15.26 -10.51 2.78
N LEU A 159 -15.02 -9.23 2.53
CA LEU A 159 -14.80 -8.72 1.18
C LEU A 159 -13.63 -9.41 0.46
N ILE A 160 -12.55 -9.68 1.18
CA ILE A 160 -11.34 -10.33 0.64
C ILE A 160 -11.36 -11.86 0.74
N GLY A 161 -12.49 -12.45 1.14
CA GLY A 161 -12.68 -13.90 1.19
C GLY A 161 -12.01 -14.61 2.37
N MET A 162 -11.61 -13.88 3.42
CA MET A 162 -10.90 -14.43 4.60
C MET A 162 -11.81 -14.80 5.77
N ASN A 163 -13.10 -15.07 5.52
CA ASN A 163 -14.09 -15.39 6.55
C ASN A 163 -13.67 -16.56 7.45
N ALA A 164 -13.08 -17.60 6.87
CA ALA A 164 -12.68 -18.80 7.61
C ALA A 164 -11.56 -18.53 8.65
N LEU A 165 -10.83 -17.42 8.50
CA LEU A 165 -9.75 -17.05 9.41
C LEU A 165 -10.21 -16.07 10.51
N LEU A 166 -11.39 -15.49 10.38
CA LEU A 166 -11.85 -14.39 11.24
C LEU A 166 -11.85 -14.76 12.73
N GLU A 167 -12.46 -15.91 13.11
CA GLU A 167 -12.49 -16.35 14.50
C GLU A 167 -11.09 -16.58 15.09
N ARG A 168 -10.18 -17.14 14.28
CA ARG A 168 -8.78 -17.33 14.67
C ARG A 168 -8.06 -15.98 14.83
N MET A 169 -8.34 -15.03 13.94
CA MET A 169 -7.75 -13.69 14.00
C MET A 169 -8.23 -12.91 15.22
N ARG A 170 -9.51 -13.02 15.58
CA ARG A 170 -10.07 -12.38 16.80
C ARG A 170 -9.40 -12.85 18.08
N GLN A 171 -8.95 -14.10 18.11
CA GLN A 171 -8.22 -14.68 19.26
C GLN A 171 -6.73 -14.36 19.24
N HIS A 172 -6.23 -13.79 18.13
CA HIS A 172 -4.81 -13.48 18.00
C HIS A 172 -4.44 -12.23 18.81
N PRO A 173 -3.28 -12.19 19.49
CA PRO A 173 -2.82 -11.03 20.27
C PRO A 173 -2.76 -9.71 19.49
N PHE A 174 -2.66 -9.76 18.15
CA PHE A 174 -2.68 -8.58 17.29
C PHE A 174 -4.08 -8.03 17.00
N TRP A 175 -5.15 -8.72 17.39
CA TRP A 175 -6.52 -8.24 17.09
C TRP A 175 -6.82 -6.84 17.63
N PRO A 176 -6.47 -6.47 18.88
CA PRO A 176 -6.63 -5.10 19.36
C PRO A 176 -5.89 -4.06 18.52
N MET A 177 -4.72 -4.43 17.97
CA MET A 177 -3.90 -3.56 17.14
C MET A 177 -4.55 -3.35 15.76
N ILE A 178 -5.09 -4.41 15.15
CA ILE A 178 -5.84 -4.34 13.89
C ILE A 178 -7.12 -3.50 14.06
N LYS A 179 -7.85 -3.74 15.15
CA LYS A 179 -9.04 -2.98 15.50
C LYS A 179 -8.75 -1.48 15.66
N ALA A 180 -7.64 -1.12 16.32
CA ALA A 180 -7.27 0.27 16.56
C ALA A 180 -7.09 1.06 15.25
N ILE A 181 -6.67 0.42 14.17
CA ILE A 181 -6.47 1.04 12.87
C ILE A 181 -7.66 0.87 11.90
N ALA A 182 -8.76 0.25 12.34
CA ALA A 182 -9.96 0.07 11.53
C ALA A 182 -10.51 1.36 10.90
N PRO A 183 -10.43 2.56 11.53
CA PRO A 183 -10.81 3.81 10.89
C PRO A 183 -10.12 4.05 9.54
N THR A 184 -8.89 3.56 9.35
CA THR A 184 -8.13 3.71 8.10
C THR A 184 -8.64 2.86 6.93
N LEU A 185 -9.61 1.95 7.16
CA LEU A 185 -10.32 1.25 6.08
C LEU A 185 -11.03 2.23 5.14
N ALA A 186 -11.53 3.36 5.69
CA ALA A 186 -12.12 4.42 4.88
C ALA A 186 -11.07 5.14 4.00
N TYR A 187 -9.81 5.19 4.44
CA TYR A 187 -8.70 5.80 3.71
C TYR A 187 -8.29 4.93 2.52
N ASP A 188 -8.09 3.63 2.76
CA ASP A 188 -7.83 2.68 1.67
C ASP A 188 -8.97 2.66 0.64
N ALA A 189 -10.21 2.76 1.12
CA ALA A 189 -11.38 2.84 0.24
C ALA A 189 -11.43 4.15 -0.58
N ALA A 190 -10.89 5.25 -0.07
CA ALA A 190 -10.77 6.50 -0.81
C ALA A 190 -9.66 6.41 -1.88
N VAL A 191 -8.50 5.84 -1.54
CA VAL A 191 -7.38 5.60 -2.48
C VAL A 191 -7.82 4.72 -3.66
N LEU A 192 -8.61 3.69 -3.43
CA LEU A 192 -9.09 2.78 -4.47
C LEU A 192 -10.28 3.32 -5.29
N GLY A 193 -10.78 4.49 -4.94
CA GLY A 193 -11.83 5.16 -5.68
C GLY A 193 -13.24 4.62 -5.42
N GLU A 194 -14.20 5.11 -6.17
CA GLU A 194 -15.62 4.88 -5.90
C GLU A 194 -16.05 3.43 -6.10
N ASP A 195 -15.58 2.78 -7.14
CA ASP A 195 -15.97 1.42 -7.52
C ASP A 195 -14.79 0.45 -7.66
N ARG A 196 -13.58 0.93 -7.35
CA ARG A 196 -12.36 0.14 -7.45
C ARG A 196 -12.05 -0.33 -8.90
N SER A 197 -12.60 0.35 -9.92
CA SER A 197 -12.26 0.06 -11.31
C SER A 197 -10.81 0.42 -11.63
N LEU A 198 -10.31 -0.16 -12.71
CA LEU A 198 -8.96 0.14 -13.19
C LEU A 198 -8.83 1.62 -13.55
N PRO A 199 -7.91 2.38 -12.93
CA PRO A 199 -7.82 3.83 -13.11
C PRO A 199 -7.03 4.17 -14.38
N ILE A 200 -7.60 3.91 -15.57
CA ILE A 200 -6.92 4.01 -16.88
C ILE A 200 -6.30 5.40 -17.10
N GLU A 201 -7.08 6.47 -16.87
CA GLU A 201 -6.60 7.84 -17.07
C GLU A 201 -5.48 8.22 -16.09
N LEU A 202 -5.53 7.70 -14.86
CA LEU A 202 -4.50 7.92 -13.86
C LEU A 202 -3.23 7.15 -14.23
N ALA A 203 -3.34 5.86 -14.49
CA ALA A 203 -2.24 4.97 -14.81
C ALA A 203 -1.46 5.44 -16.06
N SER A 204 -2.16 5.98 -17.08
CA SER A 204 -1.51 6.51 -18.29
C SER A 204 -0.63 7.75 -18.04
N LYS A 205 -0.74 8.40 -16.88
CA LYS A 205 0.07 9.56 -16.50
C LYS A 205 1.36 9.20 -15.75
N VAL A 206 1.57 7.93 -15.42
CA VAL A 206 2.81 7.48 -14.76
C VAL A 206 3.94 7.51 -15.79
N ASN A 207 4.90 8.42 -15.61
CA ASN A 207 5.97 8.69 -16.59
C ASN A 207 7.33 8.06 -16.25
N VAL A 208 7.46 7.45 -15.08
CA VAL A 208 8.70 6.84 -14.61
C VAL A 208 8.78 5.36 -15.00
N PRO A 209 9.97 4.76 -15.07
CA PRO A 209 10.11 3.31 -15.19
C PRO A 209 9.32 2.61 -14.09
N THR A 210 8.46 1.68 -14.49
CA THR A 210 7.52 1.03 -13.57
C THR A 210 7.60 -0.48 -13.69
N LEU A 211 7.66 -1.18 -12.54
CA LEU A 211 7.54 -2.63 -12.45
C LEU A 211 6.18 -2.98 -11.81
N VAL A 212 5.34 -3.66 -12.57
CA VAL A 212 4.03 -4.13 -12.12
C VAL A 212 4.11 -5.64 -11.88
N MET A 213 3.85 -6.08 -10.66
CA MET A 213 4.06 -7.46 -10.25
C MET A 213 2.80 -8.11 -9.69
N ASP A 214 2.73 -9.43 -9.84
CA ASP A 214 1.75 -10.31 -9.20
C ASP A 214 2.34 -11.67 -8.85
N GLY A 215 1.63 -12.43 -8.02
CA GLY A 215 1.96 -13.81 -7.70
C GLY A 215 1.11 -14.78 -8.50
N ILE A 216 1.72 -15.83 -9.08
CA ILE A 216 0.99 -16.83 -9.90
C ILE A 216 -0.08 -17.58 -9.08
N ALA A 217 0.12 -17.74 -7.77
CA ALA A 217 -0.80 -18.41 -6.87
C ALA A 217 -1.79 -17.46 -6.17
N SER A 218 -1.88 -16.21 -6.64
CA SER A 218 -2.79 -15.20 -6.11
C SER A 218 -4.18 -15.27 -6.76
N PHE A 219 -5.03 -14.29 -6.49
CA PHE A 219 -6.37 -14.23 -7.06
C PHE A 219 -6.32 -13.91 -8.56
N PRO A 220 -7.09 -14.63 -9.41
CA PRO A 220 -7.04 -14.43 -10.88
C PRO A 220 -7.25 -12.98 -11.32
N PHE A 221 -8.17 -12.24 -10.67
CA PHE A 221 -8.43 -10.85 -11.03
C PHE A 221 -7.22 -9.93 -10.81
N LEU A 222 -6.34 -10.23 -9.82
CA LEU A 222 -5.12 -9.45 -9.57
C LEU A 222 -4.13 -9.64 -10.72
N HIS A 223 -4.02 -10.85 -11.24
CA HIS A 223 -3.19 -11.17 -12.39
C HIS A 223 -3.66 -10.42 -13.66
N ASP A 224 -4.98 -10.40 -13.90
CA ASP A 224 -5.54 -9.65 -15.03
C ASP A 224 -5.32 -8.14 -14.85
N THR A 225 -5.53 -7.63 -13.64
CA THR A 225 -5.33 -6.22 -13.30
C THR A 225 -3.89 -5.77 -13.54
N THR A 226 -2.90 -6.53 -13.06
CA THR A 226 -1.48 -6.18 -13.20
C THR A 226 -1.02 -6.20 -14.65
N LYS A 227 -1.48 -7.19 -15.43
CA LYS A 227 -1.25 -7.22 -16.89
C LYS A 227 -1.85 -6.01 -17.61
N MET A 228 -3.05 -5.60 -17.22
CA MET A 228 -3.70 -4.43 -17.82
C MET A 228 -2.97 -3.15 -17.44
N LEU A 229 -2.60 -2.96 -16.18
CA LEU A 229 -1.83 -1.80 -15.73
C LEU A 229 -0.49 -1.67 -16.48
N ALA A 230 0.23 -2.79 -16.63
CA ALA A 230 1.50 -2.79 -17.36
C ALA A 230 1.35 -2.44 -18.85
N LYS A 231 0.17 -2.64 -19.44
CA LYS A 231 -0.14 -2.19 -20.81
C LYS A 231 -0.50 -0.70 -20.89
N ILE A 232 -1.08 -0.15 -19.82
CA ILE A 232 -1.56 1.24 -19.78
C ILE A 232 -0.44 2.19 -19.40
N ILE A 233 0.42 1.81 -18.44
CA ILE A 233 1.54 2.63 -17.97
C ILE A 233 2.64 2.65 -19.07
N PRO A 234 3.04 3.83 -19.59
CA PRO A 234 3.89 3.92 -20.78
C PRO A 234 5.26 3.22 -20.69
N ASN A 235 5.88 3.23 -19.50
CA ASN A 235 7.23 2.68 -19.28
C ASN A 235 7.18 1.50 -18.30
N ALA A 236 6.14 0.68 -18.37
CA ALA A 236 5.97 -0.43 -17.45
C ALA A 236 6.48 -1.76 -18.00
N GLN A 237 6.98 -2.56 -17.08
CA GLN A 237 7.25 -3.99 -17.27
C GLN A 237 6.31 -4.78 -16.37
N HIS A 238 5.87 -5.96 -16.82
CA HIS A 238 5.07 -6.89 -16.02
C HIS A 238 5.90 -8.10 -15.63
N LEU A 239 5.79 -8.52 -14.38
CA LEU A 239 6.45 -9.72 -13.87
C LEU A 239 5.51 -10.51 -12.95
N THR A 240 5.28 -11.77 -13.29
CA THR A 240 4.57 -12.72 -12.41
C THR A 240 5.60 -13.52 -11.60
N LEU A 241 5.45 -13.52 -10.27
CA LEU A 241 6.34 -14.23 -9.36
C LEU A 241 5.84 -15.68 -9.13
N GLU A 242 6.67 -16.65 -9.50
CA GLU A 242 6.34 -18.06 -9.36
C GLU A 242 6.12 -18.47 -7.89
N GLY A 243 5.05 -19.22 -7.64
CA GLY A 243 4.67 -19.71 -6.32
C GLY A 243 4.21 -18.67 -5.33
N GLN A 244 4.19 -17.38 -5.69
CA GLN A 244 3.81 -16.31 -4.79
C GLN A 244 2.29 -16.06 -4.78
N THR A 245 1.80 -15.59 -3.63
CA THR A 245 0.42 -15.17 -3.40
C THR A 245 0.38 -13.68 -3.12
N HIS A 246 -0.80 -13.13 -2.76
CA HIS A 246 -0.92 -11.74 -2.30
C HIS A 246 -0.02 -11.42 -1.09
N ASP A 247 0.23 -12.40 -0.24
CA ASP A 247 1.18 -12.32 0.88
C ASP A 247 2.58 -12.80 0.43
N VAL A 248 3.24 -11.99 -0.40
CA VAL A 248 4.51 -12.32 -1.06
C VAL A 248 5.66 -12.58 -0.07
N ASP A 249 6.52 -13.55 -0.39
CA ASP A 249 7.74 -13.84 0.39
C ASP A 249 8.79 -12.73 0.13
N PRO A 250 9.27 -12.02 1.17
CA PRO A 250 10.29 -11.00 1.02
C PRO A 250 11.62 -11.51 0.46
N VAL A 251 11.96 -12.78 0.67
CA VAL A 251 13.18 -13.38 0.13
C VAL A 251 13.11 -13.53 -1.39
N VAL A 252 11.92 -13.79 -1.93
CA VAL A 252 11.68 -13.84 -3.38
C VAL A 252 11.55 -12.43 -3.98
N LEU A 253 10.91 -11.52 -3.28
CA LEU A 253 10.64 -10.17 -3.78
C LEU A 253 11.87 -9.26 -3.77
N ALA A 254 12.71 -9.34 -2.72
CA ALA A 254 13.83 -8.41 -2.55
C ALA A 254 14.81 -8.41 -3.74
N PRO A 255 15.31 -9.56 -4.27
CA PRO A 255 16.22 -9.53 -5.42
C PRO A 255 15.59 -8.93 -6.68
N VAL A 256 14.30 -9.13 -6.90
CA VAL A 256 13.57 -8.54 -8.04
C VAL A 256 13.52 -7.02 -7.93
N LEU A 257 13.22 -6.50 -6.75
CA LEU A 257 13.24 -5.05 -6.51
C LEU A 257 14.65 -4.46 -6.62
N VAL A 258 15.67 -5.17 -6.12
CA VAL A 258 17.07 -4.75 -6.25
C VAL A 258 17.47 -4.65 -7.72
N GLU A 259 17.21 -5.67 -8.52
CA GLU A 259 17.50 -5.68 -9.96
C GLU A 259 16.81 -4.51 -10.67
N PHE A 260 15.53 -4.32 -10.43
CA PHE A 260 14.76 -3.24 -11.05
C PHE A 260 15.23 -1.85 -10.64
N PHE A 261 15.53 -1.62 -9.36
CA PHE A 261 15.88 -0.28 -8.88
C PHE A 261 17.34 0.10 -9.19
N ILE A 262 18.27 -0.85 -9.31
CA ILE A 262 19.67 -0.60 -9.70
C ILE A 262 19.78 -0.42 -11.23
N GLY A 263 19.16 -1.30 -12.03
CA GLY A 263 19.15 -1.24 -13.50
C GLY A 263 18.41 -0.04 -14.05
#